data_0fffffd7855d5e000898d37751f62c78
#
_entry.id   0fffffd7855d5e000898d37751f62c78
#
_cell.length_a   1.000
_cell.length_b   1.000
_cell.length_c   1.000
_cell.angle_alpha   90.00
_cell.angle_beta   90.00
_cell.angle_gamma   90.00
#
_symmetry.space_group_name_H-M   'P 1'
#
loop_
_entity.id
_entity.type
_entity.pdbx_description
1 polymer ?
#
loop_
_entity_poly.entity_id
_entity_poly.type
_entity_poly.pdbx_seq_one_letter_code
_entity_poly.pdbx_strand_id
1 'polypeptide(L)'
;MIEKNNASNTSENPTDTQENTENNTVLHVQPVTPQNQSTPMFNRSVNGQYSVGQPNFQPPYTAPTPTTAQFPQPQKRKPLDRPSMRMGDAVGMPFCMFFIGSYVLQFAIMLILSIISPTANNIFSDSNVVIVTSSLISLVVLTVPYLYTLKVTNSSLAELISVKKVSATKTIGLIMAGMGVTAVGNITTNILSSLSEEFFDMPFESSVPEFGTDIWSFILMMLCVGILPAVVEEFAIRGVVLGVLRKRFSDASAIVISSIAFSLLHGNLQQIPFAFLVGIVLSYATVYSGSIIPAVIIHGLNNSISVLLSFAALNMSPMVLTVVNLLYFSLCLLLGICGFILLSKTDSNAFKLSSERSENTEERFKGFFGSGWMIAFIILSIVQTLLVQGIITE
;
A
#
# COMPACT_ATOMS: atom_id res chain seq x y z
N MET A 1 49.09 -34.07 -8.41
CA MET A 1 50.22 -33.24 -8.81
C MET A 1 49.84 -31.83 -8.44
N ILE A 2 50.15 -31.34 -7.21
CA ILE A 2 51.43 -30.72 -6.83
C ILE A 2 51.61 -29.45 -7.70
N GLU A 3 51.65 -28.23 -7.21
CA GLU A 3 52.30 -27.52 -6.09
C GLU A 3 51.66 -26.13 -6.01
N LYS A 4 51.31 -25.55 -4.89
CA LYS A 4 52.07 -24.88 -3.81
C LYS A 4 53.16 -23.90 -4.33
N ASN A 5 52.98 -22.62 -3.93
CA ASN A 5 53.87 -21.87 -3.03
C ASN A 5 53.46 -20.41 -3.03
N ASN A 6 53.20 -19.88 -1.88
CA ASN A 6 53.99 -19.17 -0.83
C ASN A 6 54.36 -17.75 -1.22
N ALA A 7 53.83 -16.81 -0.52
CA ALA A 7 54.22 -16.19 0.77
C ALA A 7 55.30 -15.12 0.64
N SER A 8 55.07 -13.98 1.16
CA SER A 8 55.78 -13.29 2.26
C SER A 8 55.51 -11.78 2.20
N ASN A 9 54.91 -11.25 3.26
CA ASN A 9 55.56 -10.51 4.34
C ASN A 9 56.22 -9.18 3.93
N THR A 10 55.74 -8.08 4.49
CA THR A 10 56.25 -7.36 5.69
C THR A 10 55.48 -6.05 5.81
N SER A 11 54.81 -5.82 6.91
CA SER A 11 55.15 -4.95 8.08
C SER A 11 55.38 -3.48 7.74
N GLU A 12 54.56 -2.60 8.28
CA GLU A 12 54.88 -1.71 9.37
C GLU A 12 53.74 -0.70 9.59
N ASN A 13 53.27 -0.62 10.83
CA ASN A 13 52.60 0.52 11.44
C ASN A 13 53.68 1.55 11.81
N PRO A 14 53.39 2.85 11.92
CA PRO A 14 52.78 3.33 13.15
C PRO A 14 51.85 4.55 13.01
N THR A 15 50.90 4.58 13.95
CA THR A 15 50.37 5.73 14.76
C THR A 15 50.40 7.12 14.13
N ASP A 16 49.21 7.70 14.00
CA ASP A 16 49.01 9.06 14.49
C ASP A 16 47.56 9.26 14.94
N THR A 17 47.50 9.59 16.22
CA THR A 17 46.38 10.09 17.00
C THR A 17 46.03 11.50 16.53
N GLN A 18 44.81 11.74 16.10
CA GLN A 18 44.24 13.08 16.17
C GLN A 18 42.81 13.03 16.77
N GLU A 19 42.79 13.54 18.01
CA GLU A 19 41.63 14.05 18.70
C GLU A 19 40.84 15.00 17.77
N ASN A 20 39.56 14.75 17.62
CA ASN A 20 38.63 15.75 17.13
C ASN A 20 37.62 16.07 18.23
N THR A 21 37.89 17.21 18.82
CA THR A 21 37.13 17.95 19.80
C THR A 21 35.68 18.18 19.33
N GLU A 22 34.78 17.83 20.21
CA GLU A 22 33.37 18.23 20.18
C GLU A 22 33.26 19.77 20.26
N ASN A 23 32.64 20.39 19.27
CA ASN A 23 32.20 21.77 19.32
C ASN A 23 30.77 21.85 19.87
N ASN A 24 30.70 21.94 21.19
CA ASN A 24 29.53 22.42 21.92
C ASN A 24 29.43 23.94 21.77
N THR A 25 28.59 24.44 20.91
CA THR A 25 28.25 25.86 20.82
C THR A 25 27.19 26.20 21.87
N VAL A 26 27.68 26.63 23.04
CA VAL A 26 26.85 27.25 24.09
C VAL A 26 26.58 28.70 23.68
N LEU A 27 25.33 29.03 23.43
CA LEU A 27 24.87 30.41 23.26
C LEU A 27 24.93 31.16 24.57
N HIS A 28 25.97 31.97 24.73
CA HIS A 28 26.11 32.94 25.83
C HIS A 28 25.16 34.12 25.55
N VAL A 29 24.10 34.23 26.34
CA VAL A 29 23.28 35.44 26.45
C VAL A 29 24.02 36.39 27.43
N GLN A 30 24.52 37.52 26.92
CA GLN A 30 25.09 38.58 27.75
C GLN A 30 23.96 39.41 28.38
N PRO A 31 24.11 39.81 29.68
CA PRO A 31 23.15 40.70 30.33
C PRO A 31 23.37 42.15 29.88
N VAL A 32 22.29 42.80 29.48
CA VAL A 32 22.25 44.22 29.12
C VAL A 32 22.32 45.06 30.39
N THR A 33 23.41 45.79 30.56
CA THR A 33 23.59 46.82 31.60
C THR A 33 22.80 48.10 31.22
N PRO A 34 22.13 48.76 32.20
CA PRO A 34 21.41 50.00 31.91
C PRO A 34 22.40 51.17 31.74
N GLN A 35 22.29 51.89 30.64
CA GLN A 35 23.01 53.14 30.40
C GLN A 35 22.44 54.24 31.28
N ASN A 36 23.35 54.87 32.06
CA ASN A 36 23.16 56.06 32.85
C ASN A 36 22.71 57.25 31.98
N GLN A 37 21.61 57.85 32.34
CA GLN A 37 21.16 59.15 31.81
C GLN A 37 22.04 60.24 32.41
N SER A 38 22.71 60.98 31.55
CA SER A 38 23.42 62.23 31.87
C SER A 38 22.43 63.36 32.17
N THR A 39 22.60 63.96 33.31
CA THR A 39 21.99 65.23 33.79
C THR A 39 22.36 66.40 32.89
N PRO A 40 21.41 67.26 32.47
CA PRO A 40 21.78 68.51 31.80
C PRO A 40 22.24 69.59 32.79
N MET A 41 23.38 70.22 32.45
CA MET A 41 23.92 71.34 33.16
C MET A 41 23.07 72.61 33.02
N PHE A 42 22.86 73.27 34.12
CA PHE A 42 22.27 74.62 34.25
C PHE A 42 23.16 75.66 33.56
N ASN A 43 22.65 76.37 32.61
CA ASN A 43 23.26 77.62 32.11
C ASN A 43 22.42 78.79 32.66
N ARG A 44 23.07 79.63 33.48
CA ARG A 44 22.52 80.81 34.14
C ARG A 44 22.69 82.02 33.20
N SER A 45 21.55 82.54 32.70
CA SER A 45 21.55 83.87 32.11
C SER A 45 20.59 84.78 32.93
N VAL A 46 21.16 85.86 33.38
CA VAL A 46 20.53 86.91 34.20
C VAL A 46 19.76 87.84 33.21
N ASN A 47 18.46 87.97 33.29
CA ASN A 47 17.75 89.27 33.27
C ASN A 47 16.24 89.01 33.50
N GLY A 48 15.74 89.79 34.39
CA GLY A 48 14.43 89.65 35.00
C GLY A 48 13.25 89.99 34.12
N GLN A 49 12.21 89.25 34.36
CA GLN A 49 10.81 89.67 34.41
C GLN A 49 9.98 88.49 34.95
N TYR A 50 9.33 88.76 36.12
CA TYR A 50 8.41 87.77 36.71
C TYR A 50 7.08 87.71 35.93
N SER A 51 6.86 86.65 35.26
CA SER A 51 5.53 86.28 34.80
C SER A 51 5.09 85.01 35.52
N VAL A 52 4.04 85.12 36.30
CA VAL A 52 3.44 83.97 37.01
C VAL A 52 2.69 83.13 36.00
N GLY A 53 3.38 82.10 35.53
CA GLY A 53 2.76 81.07 34.67
C GLY A 53 2.09 80.01 35.54
N GLN A 54 0.85 79.70 35.22
CA GLN A 54 0.10 78.62 35.86
C GLN A 54 0.84 77.27 35.75
N PRO A 55 0.81 76.40 36.75
CA PRO A 55 1.41 75.07 36.64
C PRO A 55 0.65 74.23 35.64
N ASN A 56 1.36 73.83 34.56
CA ASN A 56 0.86 72.90 33.58
C ASN A 56 0.86 71.49 34.19
N PHE A 57 -0.28 71.04 34.69
CA PHE A 57 -0.48 69.67 35.13
C PHE A 57 -0.46 68.76 33.90
N GLN A 58 0.67 68.10 33.63
CA GLN A 58 0.64 66.95 32.75
C GLN A 58 -0.04 65.78 33.48
N PRO A 59 -1.00 65.11 32.85
CA PRO A 59 -1.63 63.94 33.45
C PRO A 59 -0.57 62.84 33.63
N PRO A 60 -0.69 62.00 34.68
CA PRO A 60 0.27 60.98 34.98
C PRO A 60 0.40 60.03 33.79
N TYR A 61 1.65 59.74 33.41
CA TYR A 61 2.00 58.82 32.38
C TYR A 61 1.33 57.47 32.67
N THR A 62 0.28 57.09 31.93
CA THR A 62 -0.31 55.77 32.00
C THR A 62 0.65 54.82 31.26
N ALA A 63 1.35 54.01 32.04
CA ALA A 63 2.15 52.92 31.47
C ALA A 63 1.29 52.06 30.51
N PRO A 64 1.79 51.70 29.35
CA PRO A 64 1.04 50.83 28.46
C PRO A 64 0.71 49.53 29.21
N THR A 65 -0.56 49.18 29.26
CA THR A 65 -1.05 47.92 29.80
C THR A 65 -0.27 46.78 29.11
N PRO A 66 0.35 45.83 29.82
CA PRO A 66 1.04 44.72 29.16
C PRO A 66 0.00 43.97 28.33
N THR A 67 0.22 43.98 27.01
CA THR A 67 -0.54 43.17 26.10
C THR A 67 -0.24 41.73 26.48
N THR A 68 -1.17 41.09 27.15
CA THR A 68 -1.06 39.65 27.43
C THR A 68 -0.94 38.97 26.06
N ALA A 69 0.27 38.46 25.77
CA ALA A 69 0.45 37.62 24.60
C ALA A 69 -0.54 36.47 24.71
N GLN A 70 -1.59 36.52 23.88
CA GLN A 70 -2.50 35.40 23.75
C GLN A 70 -1.71 34.25 23.12
N PHE A 71 -1.24 33.34 23.97
CA PHE A 71 -0.73 32.06 23.47
C PHE A 71 -1.84 31.44 22.61
N PRO A 72 -1.52 30.96 21.38
CA PRO A 72 -2.51 30.29 20.55
C PRO A 72 -3.11 29.16 21.37
N GLN A 73 -4.43 29.23 21.60
CA GLN A 73 -5.17 28.19 22.29
C GLN A 73 -4.95 26.88 21.55
N PRO A 74 -4.60 25.77 22.23
CA PRO A 74 -4.44 24.48 21.56
C PRO A 74 -5.75 24.20 20.80
N GLN A 75 -5.64 24.12 19.47
CA GLN A 75 -6.80 23.78 18.62
C GLN A 75 -7.35 22.45 19.14
N LYS A 76 -8.59 22.46 19.60
CA LYS A 76 -9.31 21.24 19.97
C LYS A 76 -9.26 20.31 18.76
N ARG A 77 -8.55 19.17 18.89
CA ARG A 77 -8.53 18.15 17.83
C ARG A 77 -9.96 17.77 17.50
N LYS A 78 -10.34 17.91 16.24
CA LYS A 78 -11.64 17.44 15.79
C LYS A 78 -11.81 15.97 16.13
N PRO A 79 -12.96 15.52 16.66
CA PRO A 79 -13.16 14.11 16.96
C PRO A 79 -13.07 13.30 15.67
N LEU A 80 -12.42 12.11 15.77
CA LEU A 80 -12.34 11.16 14.65
C LEU A 80 -13.75 10.79 14.13
N ASP A 81 -13.88 10.63 12.82
CA ASP A 81 -15.13 10.21 12.19
C ASP A 81 -15.45 8.74 12.54
N ARG A 82 -16.26 8.55 13.59
CA ARG A 82 -16.64 7.21 14.09
C ARG A 82 -17.22 6.28 13.02
N PRO A 83 -18.09 6.73 12.09
CA PRO A 83 -18.57 5.88 11.01
C PRO A 83 -17.46 5.39 10.08
N SER A 84 -16.45 6.22 9.78
CA SER A 84 -15.28 5.79 8.99
C SER A 84 -14.38 4.84 9.78
N MET A 85 -14.23 5.02 11.10
CA MET A 85 -13.53 4.04 11.94
C MET A 85 -14.22 2.68 11.90
N ARG A 86 -15.54 2.61 12.07
CA ARG A 86 -16.30 1.35 11.96
C ARG A 86 -16.16 0.70 10.59
N MET A 87 -16.11 1.50 9.53
CA MET A 87 -15.86 1.01 8.18
C MET A 87 -14.43 0.46 8.04
N GLY A 88 -13.44 1.15 8.60
CA GLY A 88 -12.05 0.67 8.64
C GLY A 88 -11.93 -0.66 9.38
N ASP A 89 -12.60 -0.80 10.54
CA ASP A 89 -12.66 -2.07 11.27
C ASP A 89 -13.37 -3.16 10.47
N ALA A 90 -14.48 -2.84 9.81
CA ALA A 90 -15.24 -3.79 9.00
C ALA A 90 -14.48 -4.29 7.76
N VAL A 91 -13.56 -3.48 7.23
CA VAL A 91 -12.70 -3.85 6.09
C VAL A 91 -11.40 -4.52 6.58
N GLY A 92 -10.77 -3.99 7.62
CA GLY A 92 -9.49 -4.48 8.12
C GLY A 92 -9.58 -5.85 8.79
N MET A 93 -10.66 -6.13 9.52
CA MET A 93 -10.84 -7.41 10.21
C MET A 93 -10.85 -8.62 9.27
N PRO A 94 -11.59 -8.67 8.15
CA PRO A 94 -11.49 -9.76 7.19
C PRO A 94 -10.08 -9.97 6.63
N PHE A 95 -9.32 -8.91 6.40
CA PHE A 95 -7.93 -9.01 5.96
C PHE A 95 -7.00 -9.58 7.03
N CYS A 96 -7.19 -9.20 8.30
CA CYS A 96 -6.48 -9.84 9.41
C CYS A 96 -6.82 -11.33 9.50
N MET A 97 -8.11 -11.67 9.33
CA MET A 97 -8.56 -13.05 9.34
C MET A 97 -8.02 -13.86 8.14
N PHE A 98 -7.77 -13.23 7.02
CA PHE A 98 -7.09 -13.87 5.90
C PHE A 98 -5.69 -14.34 6.30
N PHE A 99 -4.84 -13.47 6.85
CA PHE A 99 -3.49 -13.86 7.26
C PHE A 99 -3.51 -14.89 8.39
N ILE A 100 -4.17 -14.58 9.51
CA ILE A 100 -4.17 -15.43 10.68
C ILE A 100 -4.94 -16.74 10.41
N GLY A 101 -6.11 -16.62 9.76
CA GLY A 101 -6.99 -17.74 9.46
C GLY A 101 -6.35 -18.74 8.49
N SER A 102 -5.56 -18.30 7.52
CA SER A 102 -4.83 -19.17 6.60
C SER A 102 -3.84 -20.05 7.36
N TYR A 103 -3.02 -19.48 8.24
CA TYR A 103 -2.08 -20.25 9.05
C TYR A 103 -2.77 -21.18 10.03
N VAL A 104 -3.83 -20.71 10.71
CA VAL A 104 -4.59 -21.52 11.67
C VAL A 104 -5.26 -22.71 10.97
N LEU A 105 -5.90 -22.50 9.83
CA LEU A 105 -6.54 -23.59 9.07
C LEU A 105 -5.50 -24.56 8.51
N GLN A 106 -4.41 -24.07 7.96
CA GLN A 106 -3.33 -24.93 7.46
C GLN A 106 -2.75 -25.79 8.59
N PHE A 107 -2.44 -25.19 9.74
CA PHE A 107 -1.95 -25.93 10.91
C PHE A 107 -2.97 -26.96 11.42
N ALA A 108 -4.25 -26.59 11.50
CA ALA A 108 -5.32 -27.50 11.92
C ALA A 108 -5.44 -28.71 10.97
N ILE A 109 -5.39 -28.48 9.64
CA ILE A 109 -5.42 -29.55 8.64
C ILE A 109 -4.21 -30.46 8.80
N MET A 110 -3.00 -29.90 8.94
CA MET A 110 -1.79 -30.68 9.19
C MET A 110 -1.88 -31.54 10.46
N LEU A 111 -2.38 -30.96 11.55
CA LEU A 111 -2.56 -31.68 12.80
C LEU A 111 -3.57 -32.83 12.68
N ILE A 112 -4.72 -32.59 12.05
CA ILE A 112 -5.74 -33.62 11.82
C ILE A 112 -5.19 -34.77 10.98
N LEU A 113 -4.50 -34.44 9.89
CA LEU A 113 -3.91 -35.46 9.00
C LEU A 113 -2.81 -36.25 9.70
N SER A 114 -1.97 -35.63 10.52
CA SER A 114 -0.93 -36.33 11.29
C SER A 114 -1.49 -37.31 12.32
N ILE A 115 -2.69 -37.03 12.88
CA ILE A 115 -3.39 -37.93 13.80
C ILE A 115 -4.02 -39.13 13.04
N ILE A 116 -4.57 -38.88 11.85
CA ILE A 116 -5.26 -39.91 11.05
C ILE A 116 -4.25 -40.86 10.39
N SER A 117 -3.14 -40.36 9.92
CA SER A 117 -2.11 -41.13 9.22
C SER A 117 -0.71 -40.60 9.57
N PRO A 118 0.15 -41.42 10.20
CA PRO A 118 1.54 -41.08 10.49
C PRO A 118 2.39 -40.78 9.22
N THR A 119 1.94 -41.25 8.07
CA THR A 119 2.57 -41.00 6.77
C THR A 119 2.05 -39.73 6.10
N ALA A 120 1.11 -39.02 6.71
CA ALA A 120 0.50 -37.80 6.15
C ALA A 120 1.50 -36.66 5.92
N ASN A 121 2.62 -36.63 6.63
CA ASN A 121 3.70 -35.66 6.39
C ASN A 121 4.22 -35.71 4.95
N ASN A 122 4.14 -36.86 4.28
CA ASN A 122 4.51 -36.99 2.87
C ASN A 122 3.44 -36.46 1.91
N ILE A 123 2.19 -36.28 2.37
CA ILE A 123 1.09 -35.76 1.55
C ILE A 123 1.34 -34.27 1.22
N PHE A 124 1.88 -33.51 2.18
CA PHE A 124 2.22 -32.09 1.97
C PHE A 124 3.53 -31.86 1.20
N SER A 125 4.28 -32.91 0.86
CA SER A 125 5.37 -32.82 -0.13
C SER A 125 4.86 -32.88 -1.56
N ASP A 126 3.60 -33.25 -1.80
CA ASP A 126 2.96 -33.18 -3.12
C ASP A 126 2.46 -31.76 -3.41
N SER A 127 3.07 -31.11 -4.41
CA SER A 127 2.73 -29.74 -4.80
C SER A 127 1.25 -29.60 -5.16
N ASN A 128 0.62 -30.59 -5.78
CA ASN A 128 -0.80 -30.55 -6.13
C ASN A 128 -1.71 -30.50 -4.90
N VAL A 129 -1.37 -31.26 -3.85
CA VAL A 129 -2.11 -31.26 -2.57
C VAL A 129 -1.96 -29.88 -1.90
N VAL A 130 -0.76 -29.33 -1.89
CA VAL A 130 -0.50 -28.00 -1.33
C VAL A 130 -1.31 -26.92 -2.06
N ILE A 131 -1.32 -26.93 -3.40
CA ILE A 131 -2.03 -25.96 -4.22
C ILE A 131 -3.55 -26.05 -3.97
N VAL A 132 -4.13 -27.24 -4.00
CA VAL A 132 -5.57 -27.45 -3.76
C VAL A 132 -5.94 -27.04 -2.34
N THR A 133 -5.19 -27.46 -1.35
CA THR A 133 -5.47 -27.16 0.06
C THR A 133 -5.37 -25.65 0.32
N SER A 134 -4.32 -24.99 -0.16
CA SER A 134 -4.15 -23.54 -0.02
C SER A 134 -5.27 -22.76 -0.73
N SER A 135 -5.71 -23.21 -1.89
CA SER A 135 -6.81 -22.60 -2.64
C SER A 135 -8.15 -22.73 -1.91
N LEU A 136 -8.42 -23.90 -1.30
CA LEU A 136 -9.64 -24.10 -0.50
C LEU A 136 -9.61 -23.27 0.79
N ILE A 137 -8.46 -23.17 1.45
CA ILE A 137 -8.28 -22.29 2.60
C ILE A 137 -8.55 -20.84 2.19
N SER A 138 -7.94 -20.36 1.09
CA SER A 138 -8.13 -19.00 0.57
C SER A 138 -9.60 -18.72 0.25
N LEU A 139 -10.31 -19.67 -0.35
CA LEU A 139 -11.75 -19.55 -0.60
C LEU A 139 -12.54 -19.29 0.68
N VAL A 140 -12.24 -20.03 1.77
CA VAL A 140 -12.93 -19.86 3.05
C VAL A 140 -12.58 -18.54 3.72
N VAL A 141 -11.28 -18.21 3.82
CA VAL A 141 -10.82 -17.01 4.54
C VAL A 141 -11.06 -15.71 3.78
N LEU A 142 -11.25 -15.77 2.44
CA LEU A 142 -11.65 -14.62 1.63
C LEU A 142 -13.16 -14.45 1.47
N THR A 143 -13.98 -15.40 1.88
CA THR A 143 -15.44 -15.30 1.74
C THR A 143 -16.15 -15.15 3.08
N VAL A 144 -15.87 -16.04 4.03
CA VAL A 144 -16.61 -16.10 5.30
C VAL A 144 -16.47 -14.81 6.14
N PRO A 145 -15.27 -14.23 6.35
CA PRO A 145 -15.14 -13.02 7.17
C PRO A 145 -15.89 -11.80 6.60
N TYR A 146 -16.13 -11.75 5.31
CA TYR A 146 -16.87 -10.63 4.69
C TYR A 146 -18.36 -10.62 5.03
N LEU A 147 -18.93 -11.71 5.55
CA LEU A 147 -20.25 -11.72 6.15
C LEU A 147 -20.33 -10.79 7.37
N TYR A 148 -19.22 -10.69 8.12
CA TYR A 148 -19.09 -9.69 9.19
C TYR A 148 -19.11 -8.26 8.65
N THR A 149 -18.37 -7.99 7.58
CA THR A 149 -18.38 -6.68 6.91
C THR A 149 -19.80 -6.25 6.52
N LEU A 150 -20.55 -7.15 5.88
CA LEU A 150 -21.94 -6.89 5.49
C LEU A 150 -22.81 -6.55 6.69
N LYS A 151 -22.69 -7.31 7.79
CA LYS A 151 -23.44 -7.09 9.01
C LYS A 151 -23.10 -5.74 9.66
N VAL A 152 -21.82 -5.41 9.82
CA VAL A 152 -21.38 -4.17 10.48
C VAL A 152 -21.71 -2.92 9.67
N THR A 153 -21.64 -3.01 8.34
CA THR A 153 -21.93 -1.90 7.43
C THR A 153 -23.41 -1.82 7.04
N ASN A 154 -24.23 -2.73 7.57
CA ASN A 154 -25.66 -2.85 7.22
C ASN A 154 -25.87 -2.87 5.70
N SER A 155 -25.13 -3.73 5.01
CA SER A 155 -25.13 -3.85 3.56
C SER A 155 -25.59 -5.25 3.14
N SER A 156 -26.20 -5.37 1.97
CA SER A 156 -26.51 -6.66 1.36
C SER A 156 -25.58 -6.95 0.18
N LEU A 157 -25.34 -8.23 -0.12
CA LEU A 157 -24.57 -8.63 -1.29
C LEU A 157 -25.19 -8.07 -2.59
N ALA A 158 -26.52 -8.11 -2.70
CA ALA A 158 -27.23 -7.61 -3.89
C ALA A 158 -27.05 -6.09 -4.10
N GLU A 159 -26.82 -5.33 -3.02
CA GLU A 159 -26.56 -3.90 -3.09
C GLU A 159 -25.11 -3.62 -3.54
N LEU A 160 -24.14 -4.39 -3.03
CA LEU A 160 -22.73 -4.13 -3.25
C LEU A 160 -22.21 -4.77 -4.54
N ILE A 161 -22.67 -5.96 -4.87
CA ILE A 161 -22.18 -6.76 -5.99
C ILE A 161 -23.15 -6.64 -7.16
N SER A 162 -22.66 -6.08 -8.25
CA SER A 162 -23.40 -5.98 -9.49
C SER A 162 -22.77 -6.90 -10.55
N VAL A 163 -23.59 -7.77 -11.12
CA VAL A 163 -23.24 -8.66 -12.24
C VAL A 163 -24.00 -8.28 -13.51
N LYS A 164 -24.29 -6.99 -13.68
CA LYS A 164 -25.01 -6.47 -14.84
C LYS A 164 -24.27 -6.78 -16.14
N LYS A 165 -25.02 -7.04 -17.19
CA LYS A 165 -24.48 -7.21 -18.54
C LYS A 165 -23.86 -5.89 -19.01
N VAL A 166 -22.60 -5.93 -19.44
CA VAL A 166 -21.86 -4.81 -20.02
C VAL A 166 -21.80 -4.98 -21.53
N SER A 167 -21.83 -3.89 -22.30
CA SER A 167 -21.71 -3.98 -23.75
C SER A 167 -20.36 -4.62 -24.15
N ALA A 168 -20.38 -5.40 -25.23
CA ALA A 168 -19.17 -6.08 -25.72
C ALA A 168 -18.01 -5.10 -25.98
N THR A 169 -18.29 -3.97 -26.62
CA THR A 169 -17.27 -2.95 -26.91
C THR A 169 -16.62 -2.40 -25.65
N LYS A 170 -17.42 -2.09 -24.62
CA LYS A 170 -16.90 -1.62 -23.31
C LYS A 170 -16.09 -2.72 -22.64
N THR A 171 -16.56 -3.96 -22.64
CA THR A 171 -15.87 -5.11 -22.05
C THR A 171 -14.54 -5.37 -22.75
N ILE A 172 -14.51 -5.40 -24.09
CA ILE A 172 -13.29 -5.60 -24.86
C ILE A 172 -12.28 -4.46 -24.59
N GLY A 173 -12.75 -3.21 -24.63
CA GLY A 173 -11.89 -2.06 -24.32
C GLY A 173 -11.27 -2.13 -22.93
N LEU A 174 -12.04 -2.54 -21.91
CA LEU A 174 -11.56 -2.74 -20.55
C LEU A 174 -10.55 -3.89 -20.43
N ILE A 175 -10.82 -5.02 -21.11
CA ILE A 175 -9.88 -6.16 -21.12
C ILE A 175 -8.56 -5.74 -21.76
N MET A 176 -8.61 -5.11 -22.94
CA MET A 176 -7.42 -4.65 -23.65
C MET A 176 -6.62 -3.66 -22.81
N ALA A 177 -7.27 -2.63 -22.24
CA ALA A 177 -6.63 -1.67 -21.35
C ALA A 177 -6.05 -2.35 -20.09
N GLY A 178 -6.80 -3.29 -19.50
CA GLY A 178 -6.37 -4.08 -18.35
C GLY A 178 -5.10 -4.88 -18.63
N MET A 179 -5.05 -5.61 -19.73
CA MET A 179 -3.85 -6.37 -20.14
C MET A 179 -2.64 -5.47 -20.36
N GLY A 180 -2.83 -4.26 -20.88
CA GLY A 180 -1.75 -3.27 -20.96
C GLY A 180 -1.22 -2.84 -19.59
N VAL A 181 -2.11 -2.58 -18.63
CA VAL A 181 -1.71 -2.22 -17.26
C VAL A 181 -1.04 -3.40 -16.54
N THR A 182 -1.48 -4.64 -16.77
CA THR A 182 -0.80 -5.82 -16.20
C THR A 182 0.63 -5.95 -16.74
N ALA A 183 0.85 -5.68 -18.03
CA ALA A 183 2.21 -5.65 -18.60
C ALA A 183 3.09 -4.55 -17.97
N VAL A 184 2.55 -3.34 -17.80
CA VAL A 184 3.25 -2.24 -17.07
C VAL A 184 3.55 -2.66 -15.64
N GLY A 185 2.62 -3.31 -14.94
CA GLY A 185 2.80 -3.81 -13.58
C GLY A 185 3.96 -4.80 -13.48
N ASN A 186 4.02 -5.79 -14.37
CA ASN A 186 5.13 -6.75 -14.42
C ASN A 186 6.48 -6.07 -14.69
N ILE A 187 6.54 -5.16 -15.66
CA ILE A 187 7.77 -4.41 -15.97
C ILE A 187 8.20 -3.59 -14.76
N THR A 188 7.27 -2.89 -14.12
CA THR A 188 7.55 -2.09 -12.91
C THR A 188 8.11 -2.95 -11.78
N THR A 189 7.50 -4.09 -11.51
CA THR A 189 7.95 -5.01 -10.47
C THR A 189 9.35 -5.54 -10.76
N ASN A 190 9.64 -5.95 -12.00
CA ASN A 190 10.95 -6.43 -12.40
C ASN A 190 12.03 -5.33 -12.23
N ILE A 191 11.72 -4.09 -12.62
CA ILE A 191 12.65 -2.95 -12.41
C ILE A 191 12.88 -2.74 -10.91
N LEU A 192 11.84 -2.73 -10.09
CA LEU A 192 11.97 -2.54 -8.64
C LEU A 192 12.76 -3.68 -7.98
N SER A 193 12.55 -4.93 -8.43
CA SER A 193 13.33 -6.09 -7.95
C SER A 193 14.80 -5.96 -8.30
N SER A 194 15.13 -5.60 -9.54
CA SER A 194 16.52 -5.40 -9.97
C SER A 194 17.21 -4.25 -9.21
N LEU A 195 16.48 -3.15 -8.96
CA LEU A 195 17.01 -2.04 -8.15
C LEU A 195 17.20 -2.45 -6.69
N SER A 196 16.29 -3.26 -6.14
CA SER A 196 16.41 -3.78 -4.77
C SER A 196 17.62 -4.72 -4.64
N GLU A 197 17.84 -5.56 -5.62
CA GLU A 197 19.01 -6.44 -5.66
C GLU A 197 20.33 -5.64 -5.75
N GLU A 198 20.39 -4.64 -6.66
CA GLU A 198 21.60 -3.85 -6.89
C GLU A 198 21.97 -2.95 -5.70
N PHE A 199 20.98 -2.32 -5.05
CA PHE A 199 21.24 -1.34 -3.99
C PHE A 199 21.22 -1.92 -2.57
N PHE A 200 20.50 -3.03 -2.36
CA PHE A 200 20.27 -3.61 -1.03
C PHE A 200 20.65 -5.08 -0.93
N ASP A 201 21.15 -5.69 -2.02
CA ASP A 201 21.44 -7.14 -2.10
C ASP A 201 20.22 -8.01 -1.73
N MET A 202 19.04 -7.52 -2.12
CA MET A 202 17.74 -8.11 -1.73
C MET A 202 16.81 -8.23 -2.94
N PRO A 203 16.95 -9.30 -3.75
CA PRO A 203 16.01 -9.57 -4.84
C PRO A 203 14.61 -9.89 -4.28
N PHE A 204 13.57 -9.61 -5.06
CA PHE A 204 12.23 -9.99 -4.66
C PHE A 204 12.03 -11.50 -4.81
N GLU A 205 11.66 -12.15 -3.71
CA GLU A 205 11.38 -13.58 -3.71
C GLU A 205 10.16 -13.94 -4.56
N SER A 206 10.31 -14.96 -5.38
CA SER A 206 9.22 -15.48 -6.20
C SER A 206 8.24 -16.27 -5.32
N SER A 207 6.96 -15.94 -5.44
CA SER A 207 5.87 -16.64 -4.73
C SER A 207 5.11 -17.61 -5.63
N VAL A 208 5.61 -17.90 -6.83
CA VAL A 208 4.97 -18.87 -7.73
C VAL A 208 5.21 -20.27 -7.18
N PRO A 209 4.14 -21.03 -6.82
CA PRO A 209 4.31 -22.39 -6.34
C PRO A 209 4.97 -23.26 -7.40
N GLU A 210 5.90 -24.13 -7.00
CA GLU A 210 6.37 -25.20 -7.85
C GLU A 210 5.21 -26.15 -8.15
N PHE A 211 5.10 -26.59 -9.39
CA PHE A 211 4.06 -27.51 -9.81
C PHE A 211 4.62 -28.61 -10.73
N GLY A 212 3.91 -29.73 -10.79
CA GLY A 212 4.32 -30.88 -11.61
C GLY A 212 4.28 -30.57 -13.11
N THR A 213 5.02 -31.35 -13.88
CA THR A 213 5.15 -31.19 -15.33
C THR A 213 4.04 -31.89 -16.11
N ASP A 214 3.15 -32.62 -15.42
CA ASP A 214 2.08 -33.39 -16.02
C ASP A 214 0.82 -32.56 -16.26
N ILE A 215 -0.05 -33.06 -17.13
CA ILE A 215 -1.27 -32.37 -17.54
C ILE A 215 -2.27 -32.14 -16.39
N TRP A 216 -2.28 -33.02 -15.37
CA TRP A 216 -3.19 -32.87 -14.23
C TRP A 216 -2.73 -31.71 -13.33
N SER A 217 -1.44 -31.59 -13.09
CA SER A 217 -0.83 -30.45 -12.40
C SER A 217 -1.14 -29.13 -13.10
N PHE A 218 -1.05 -29.10 -14.44
CA PHE A 218 -1.46 -27.92 -15.22
C PHE A 218 -2.95 -27.58 -15.05
N ILE A 219 -3.84 -28.57 -15.12
CA ILE A 219 -5.28 -28.34 -14.96
C ILE A 219 -5.58 -27.82 -13.54
N LEU A 220 -4.97 -28.40 -12.51
CA LEU A 220 -5.14 -27.95 -11.12
C LEU A 220 -4.63 -26.52 -10.94
N MET A 221 -3.45 -26.19 -11.47
CA MET A 221 -2.92 -24.83 -11.43
C MET A 221 -3.84 -23.84 -12.14
N MET A 222 -4.34 -24.21 -13.33
CA MET A 222 -5.29 -23.37 -14.08
C MET A 222 -6.56 -23.08 -13.28
N LEU A 223 -7.10 -24.08 -12.58
CA LEU A 223 -8.29 -23.92 -11.76
C LEU A 223 -7.98 -23.17 -10.45
N CYS A 224 -6.93 -23.58 -9.71
CA CYS A 224 -6.65 -23.14 -8.35
C CYS A 224 -5.88 -21.82 -8.27
N VAL A 225 -5.08 -21.48 -9.27
CA VAL A 225 -4.28 -20.26 -9.33
C VAL A 225 -4.78 -19.31 -10.43
N GLY A 226 -5.21 -19.85 -11.55
CA GLY A 226 -5.72 -19.04 -12.68
C GLY A 226 -7.13 -18.49 -12.45
N ILE A 227 -8.10 -19.35 -12.22
CA ILE A 227 -9.53 -19.02 -12.28
C ILE A 227 -10.12 -18.72 -10.91
N LEU A 228 -9.92 -19.62 -9.92
CA LEU A 228 -10.57 -19.52 -8.61
C LEU A 228 -10.22 -18.22 -7.87
N PRO A 229 -8.94 -17.78 -7.78
CA PRO A 229 -8.60 -16.52 -7.13
C PRO A 229 -9.28 -15.32 -7.80
N ALA A 230 -9.33 -15.29 -9.15
CA ALA A 230 -9.96 -14.20 -9.88
C ALA A 230 -11.44 -14.04 -9.53
N VAL A 231 -12.17 -15.13 -9.27
CA VAL A 231 -13.58 -15.06 -8.87
C VAL A 231 -13.70 -14.64 -7.39
N VAL A 232 -12.93 -15.27 -6.51
CA VAL A 232 -13.04 -15.10 -5.05
C VAL A 232 -12.55 -13.72 -4.62
N GLU A 233 -11.41 -13.30 -5.14
CA GLU A 233 -10.79 -12.00 -4.80
C GLU A 233 -11.60 -10.84 -5.37
N GLU A 234 -12.11 -10.96 -6.61
CA GLU A 234 -12.97 -9.91 -7.16
C GLU A 234 -14.29 -9.80 -6.39
N PHE A 235 -14.87 -10.93 -5.98
CA PHE A 235 -16.03 -10.92 -5.09
C PHE A 235 -15.72 -10.19 -3.77
N ALA A 236 -14.62 -10.52 -3.12
CA ALA A 236 -14.22 -9.93 -1.84
C ALA A 236 -13.87 -8.44 -1.98
N ILE A 237 -13.00 -8.11 -2.93
CA ILE A 237 -12.42 -6.77 -3.03
C ILE A 237 -13.32 -5.82 -3.83
N ARG A 238 -13.73 -6.20 -5.04
CA ARG A 238 -14.55 -5.31 -5.91
C ARG A 238 -16.03 -5.40 -5.58
N GLY A 239 -16.47 -6.56 -5.14
CA GLY A 239 -17.83 -6.74 -4.64
C GLY A 239 -18.03 -6.04 -3.30
N VAL A 240 -17.36 -6.54 -2.25
CA VAL A 240 -17.66 -6.10 -0.89
C VAL A 240 -16.85 -4.85 -0.50
N VAL A 241 -15.52 -4.90 -0.54
CA VAL A 241 -14.67 -3.80 -0.02
C VAL A 241 -14.89 -2.51 -0.79
N LEU A 242 -14.73 -2.52 -2.11
CA LEU A 242 -14.94 -1.34 -2.97
C LEU A 242 -16.38 -0.81 -2.84
N GLY A 243 -17.38 -1.70 -2.82
CA GLY A 243 -18.78 -1.33 -2.66
C GLY A 243 -19.05 -0.60 -1.34
N VAL A 244 -18.48 -1.10 -0.23
CA VAL A 244 -18.58 -0.46 1.10
C VAL A 244 -17.85 0.89 1.12
N LEU A 245 -16.63 0.97 0.55
CA LEU A 245 -15.85 2.20 0.51
C LEU A 245 -16.59 3.32 -0.25
N ARG A 246 -17.25 3.00 -1.35
CA ARG A 246 -18.03 3.95 -2.14
C ARG A 246 -19.21 4.57 -1.40
N LYS A 247 -19.65 4.00 -0.28
CA LYS A 247 -20.67 4.61 0.58
C LYS A 247 -20.18 5.87 1.32
N ARG A 248 -18.85 6.06 1.45
CA ARG A 248 -18.28 7.18 2.23
C ARG A 248 -17.17 7.94 1.53
N PHE A 249 -16.53 7.35 0.55
CA PHE A 249 -15.43 7.93 -0.21
C PHE A 249 -15.86 8.17 -1.67
N SER A 250 -15.22 9.12 -2.33
CA SER A 250 -15.38 9.30 -3.78
C SER A 250 -14.94 8.05 -4.54
N ASP A 251 -15.41 7.85 -5.76
CA ASP A 251 -15.01 6.71 -6.59
C ASP A 251 -13.49 6.62 -6.74
N ALA A 252 -12.81 7.76 -6.96
CA ALA A 252 -11.36 7.79 -7.06
C ALA A 252 -10.66 7.33 -5.76
N SER A 253 -11.11 7.84 -4.61
CA SER A 253 -10.57 7.43 -3.30
C SER A 253 -10.85 5.95 -3.00
N ALA A 254 -12.05 5.47 -3.29
CA ALA A 254 -12.43 4.08 -3.06
C ALA A 254 -11.60 3.12 -3.93
N ILE A 255 -11.33 3.48 -5.21
CA ILE A 255 -10.45 2.73 -6.11
C ILE A 255 -9.04 2.62 -5.51
N VAL A 256 -8.45 3.76 -5.10
CA VAL A 256 -7.08 3.77 -4.55
C VAL A 256 -6.99 2.97 -3.25
N ILE A 257 -7.93 3.19 -2.30
CA ILE A 257 -7.92 2.48 -1.01
C ILE A 257 -8.08 0.98 -1.21
N SER A 258 -9.04 0.54 -2.05
CA SER A 258 -9.25 -0.89 -2.31
C SER A 258 -8.05 -1.53 -3.03
N SER A 259 -7.34 -0.78 -3.87
CA SER A 259 -6.14 -1.26 -4.58
C SER A 259 -4.94 -1.39 -3.64
N ILE A 260 -4.76 -0.45 -2.71
CA ILE A 260 -3.76 -0.55 -1.64
C ILE A 260 -4.05 -1.78 -0.76
N ALA A 261 -5.30 -1.94 -0.31
CA ALA A 261 -5.68 -3.07 0.51
C ALA A 261 -5.47 -4.41 -0.23
N PHE A 262 -5.81 -4.46 -1.51
CA PHE A 262 -5.60 -5.63 -2.37
C PHE A 262 -4.10 -5.95 -2.53
N SER A 263 -3.26 -4.96 -2.76
CA SER A 263 -1.82 -5.17 -2.89
C SER A 263 -1.19 -5.66 -1.59
N LEU A 264 -1.55 -5.07 -0.46
CA LEU A 264 -1.06 -5.45 0.86
C LEU A 264 -1.51 -6.86 1.27
N LEU A 265 -2.66 -7.34 0.78
CA LEU A 265 -3.16 -8.69 1.02
C LEU A 265 -2.20 -9.78 0.49
N HIS A 266 -1.41 -9.48 -0.52
CA HIS A 266 -0.44 -10.43 -1.07
C HIS A 266 0.76 -10.68 -0.15
N GLY A 267 1.13 -9.74 0.72
CA GLY A 267 2.16 -9.89 1.75
C GLY A 267 3.55 -10.29 1.20
N ASN A 268 3.90 -9.81 -0.02
CA ASN A 268 5.15 -10.16 -0.67
C ASN A 268 5.58 -9.04 -1.63
N LEU A 269 6.87 -8.67 -1.61
CA LEU A 269 7.40 -7.53 -2.35
C LEU A 269 7.27 -7.68 -3.86
N GLN A 270 7.37 -8.90 -4.40
CA GLN A 270 7.22 -9.13 -5.82
C GLN A 270 5.80 -8.86 -6.32
N GLN A 271 4.79 -9.15 -5.48
CA GLN A 271 3.39 -8.99 -5.88
C GLN A 271 2.81 -7.62 -5.53
N ILE A 272 3.26 -6.95 -4.46
CA ILE A 272 2.68 -5.69 -3.99
C ILE A 272 2.64 -4.61 -5.08
N PRO A 273 3.73 -4.26 -5.79
CA PRO A 273 3.69 -3.22 -6.82
C PRO A 273 2.78 -3.58 -7.99
N PHE A 274 2.86 -4.83 -8.44
CA PHE A 274 2.02 -5.39 -9.49
C PHE A 274 0.53 -5.34 -9.11
N ALA A 275 0.19 -5.91 -7.95
CA ALA A 275 -1.19 -5.99 -7.47
C ALA A 275 -1.80 -4.61 -7.22
N PHE A 276 -1.02 -3.60 -6.86
CA PHE A 276 -1.49 -2.23 -6.74
C PHE A 276 -1.94 -1.67 -8.10
N LEU A 277 -1.11 -1.76 -9.14
CA LEU A 277 -1.43 -1.25 -10.47
C LEU A 277 -2.61 -2.01 -11.10
N VAL A 278 -2.59 -3.33 -11.00
CA VAL A 278 -3.71 -4.18 -11.44
C VAL A 278 -4.95 -3.88 -10.62
N GLY A 279 -4.80 -3.68 -9.31
CA GLY A 279 -5.87 -3.30 -8.41
C GLY A 279 -6.62 -2.05 -8.85
N ILE A 280 -5.91 -1.02 -9.28
CA ILE A 280 -6.50 0.22 -9.81
C ILE A 280 -7.35 -0.06 -11.04
N VAL A 281 -6.82 -0.81 -12.02
CA VAL A 281 -7.57 -1.06 -13.26
C VAL A 281 -8.79 -1.94 -13.05
N LEU A 282 -8.70 -2.95 -12.17
CA LEU A 282 -9.83 -3.83 -11.84
C LEU A 282 -10.93 -3.07 -11.10
N SER A 283 -10.55 -2.23 -10.13
CA SER A 283 -11.49 -1.38 -9.40
C SER A 283 -12.13 -0.33 -10.31
N TYR A 284 -11.33 0.29 -11.20
CA TYR A 284 -11.83 1.20 -12.22
C TYR A 284 -12.80 0.50 -13.17
N ALA A 285 -12.46 -0.69 -13.67
CA ALA A 285 -13.32 -1.48 -14.57
C ALA A 285 -14.68 -1.78 -13.92
N THR A 286 -14.67 -2.10 -12.62
CA THR A 286 -15.90 -2.36 -11.85
C THR A 286 -16.75 -1.08 -11.69
N VAL A 287 -16.14 0.04 -11.31
CA VAL A 287 -16.85 1.32 -11.12
C VAL A 287 -17.41 1.84 -12.46
N TYR A 288 -16.56 1.88 -13.48
CA TYR A 288 -16.92 2.41 -14.80
C TYR A 288 -17.94 1.56 -15.54
N SER A 289 -17.87 0.22 -15.45
CA SER A 289 -18.84 -0.66 -16.08
C SER A 289 -20.12 -0.83 -15.25
N GLY A 290 -20.06 -0.57 -13.95
CA GLY A 290 -21.12 -0.89 -12.99
C GLY A 290 -21.32 -2.41 -12.79
N SER A 291 -20.29 -3.23 -13.06
CA SER A 291 -20.32 -4.68 -12.96
C SER A 291 -18.95 -5.23 -12.59
N ILE A 292 -18.88 -6.30 -11.76
CA ILE A 292 -17.61 -6.97 -11.44
C ILE A 292 -17.12 -7.86 -12.60
N ILE A 293 -17.96 -8.18 -13.58
CA ILE A 293 -17.65 -9.15 -14.65
C ILE A 293 -16.38 -8.77 -15.42
N PRO A 294 -16.18 -7.52 -15.91
CA PRO A 294 -14.95 -7.16 -16.60
C PRO A 294 -13.70 -7.36 -15.73
N ALA A 295 -13.79 -7.03 -14.43
CA ALA A 295 -12.67 -7.22 -13.51
C ALA A 295 -12.33 -8.71 -13.33
N VAL A 296 -13.32 -9.59 -13.13
CA VAL A 296 -13.13 -11.05 -13.06
C VAL A 296 -12.47 -11.58 -14.34
N ILE A 297 -12.90 -11.11 -15.51
CA ILE A 297 -12.31 -11.56 -16.79
C ILE A 297 -10.86 -11.10 -16.92
N ILE A 298 -10.56 -9.82 -16.65
CA ILE A 298 -9.19 -9.29 -16.73
C ILE A 298 -8.27 -10.04 -15.76
N HIS A 299 -8.70 -10.22 -14.52
CA HIS A 299 -7.95 -10.91 -13.48
C HIS A 299 -7.71 -12.38 -13.84
N GLY A 300 -8.78 -13.08 -14.23
CA GLY A 300 -8.70 -14.49 -14.64
C GLY A 300 -7.82 -14.71 -15.86
N LEU A 301 -7.88 -13.83 -16.87
CA LEU A 301 -6.99 -13.88 -18.04
C LEU A 301 -5.53 -13.66 -17.62
N ASN A 302 -5.25 -12.66 -16.80
CA ASN A 302 -3.88 -12.41 -16.31
C ASN A 302 -3.31 -13.64 -15.61
N ASN A 303 -4.01 -14.19 -14.64
CA ASN A 303 -3.54 -15.33 -13.87
C ASN A 303 -3.44 -16.60 -14.74
N SER A 304 -4.43 -16.85 -15.60
CA SER A 304 -4.42 -18.02 -16.49
C SER A 304 -3.28 -17.97 -17.50
N ILE A 305 -2.98 -16.79 -18.07
CA ILE A 305 -1.83 -16.62 -18.96
C ILE A 305 -0.51 -16.80 -18.19
N SER A 306 -0.41 -16.32 -16.97
CA SER A 306 0.77 -16.54 -16.11
C SER A 306 1.00 -18.03 -15.86
N VAL A 307 -0.04 -18.80 -15.52
CA VAL A 307 0.05 -20.27 -15.38
C VAL A 307 0.47 -20.92 -16.67
N LEU A 308 -0.12 -20.52 -17.81
CA LEU A 308 0.24 -21.06 -19.13
C LEU A 308 1.71 -20.80 -19.48
N LEU A 309 2.20 -19.58 -19.27
CA LEU A 309 3.60 -19.22 -19.54
C LEU A 309 4.56 -19.96 -18.62
N SER A 310 4.22 -20.09 -17.33
CA SER A 310 5.02 -20.86 -16.36
C SER A 310 5.10 -22.34 -16.74
N PHE A 311 3.99 -22.95 -17.16
CA PHE A 311 3.98 -24.34 -17.62
C PHE A 311 4.77 -24.52 -18.93
N ALA A 312 4.61 -23.58 -19.87
CA ALA A 312 5.35 -23.60 -21.12
C ALA A 312 6.87 -23.47 -20.90
N ALA A 313 7.28 -22.67 -19.90
CA ALA A 313 8.68 -22.46 -19.56
C ALA A 313 9.42 -23.75 -19.15
N LEU A 314 8.71 -24.75 -18.59
CA LEU A 314 9.30 -26.05 -18.23
C LEU A 314 9.92 -26.80 -19.42
N ASN A 315 9.43 -26.52 -20.64
CA ASN A 315 9.87 -27.20 -21.87
C ASN A 315 10.54 -26.26 -22.88
N MET A 316 10.79 -25.00 -22.51
CA MET A 316 11.42 -24.01 -23.39
C MET A 316 12.86 -23.74 -23.00
N SER A 317 13.73 -23.52 -23.99
CA SER A 317 15.05 -22.97 -23.69
C SER A 317 14.95 -21.52 -23.16
N PRO A 318 15.89 -21.05 -22.34
CA PRO A 318 15.88 -19.68 -21.81
C PRO A 318 15.75 -18.61 -22.91
N MET A 319 16.38 -18.81 -24.04
CA MET A 319 16.30 -17.89 -25.19
C MET A 319 14.88 -17.84 -25.76
N VAL A 320 14.24 -18.99 -25.97
CA VAL A 320 12.85 -19.05 -26.48
C VAL A 320 11.89 -18.40 -25.49
N LEU A 321 12.04 -18.69 -24.21
CA LEU A 321 11.22 -18.10 -23.16
C LEU A 321 11.35 -16.56 -23.12
N THR A 322 12.57 -16.03 -23.26
CA THR A 322 12.82 -14.59 -23.33
C THR A 322 12.08 -13.96 -24.52
N VAL A 323 12.18 -14.58 -25.70
CA VAL A 323 11.48 -14.09 -26.90
C VAL A 323 9.96 -14.14 -26.72
N VAL A 324 9.42 -15.23 -26.18
CA VAL A 324 7.96 -15.37 -25.92
C VAL A 324 7.49 -14.30 -24.94
N ASN A 325 8.20 -14.07 -23.84
CA ASN A 325 7.85 -13.03 -22.87
C ASN A 325 7.92 -11.62 -23.50
N LEU A 326 8.95 -11.33 -24.29
CA LEU A 326 9.08 -10.04 -24.97
C LEU A 326 7.91 -9.78 -25.95
N LEU A 327 7.55 -10.79 -26.76
CA LEU A 327 6.39 -10.69 -27.66
C LEU A 327 5.08 -10.54 -26.88
N TYR A 328 4.88 -11.30 -25.81
CA TYR A 328 3.71 -11.22 -24.96
C TYR A 328 3.55 -9.82 -24.35
N PHE A 329 4.59 -9.27 -23.70
CA PHE A 329 4.53 -7.93 -23.13
C PHE A 329 4.33 -6.83 -24.18
N SER A 330 4.99 -6.93 -25.33
CA SER A 330 4.81 -6.00 -26.43
C SER A 330 3.37 -6.02 -26.97
N LEU A 331 2.79 -7.20 -27.13
CA LEU A 331 1.39 -7.36 -27.53
C LEU A 331 0.44 -6.77 -26.48
N CYS A 332 0.66 -7.04 -25.19
CA CYS A 332 -0.19 -6.50 -24.12
C CYS A 332 -0.13 -4.97 -24.07
N LEU A 333 1.04 -4.36 -24.24
CA LEU A 333 1.18 -2.90 -24.30
C LEU A 333 0.44 -2.31 -25.51
N LEU A 334 0.56 -2.92 -26.68
CA LEU A 334 -0.16 -2.49 -27.88
C LEU A 334 -1.68 -2.60 -27.66
N LEU A 335 -2.16 -3.74 -27.15
CA LEU A 335 -3.57 -3.93 -26.81
C LEU A 335 -4.02 -2.89 -25.79
N GLY A 336 -3.19 -2.58 -24.79
CA GLY A 336 -3.48 -1.54 -23.79
C GLY A 336 -3.76 -0.19 -24.43
N ILE A 337 -2.86 0.27 -25.31
CA ILE A 337 -3.02 1.54 -26.06
C ILE A 337 -4.32 1.51 -26.88
N CYS A 338 -4.55 0.43 -27.63
CA CYS A 338 -5.78 0.26 -28.41
C CYS A 338 -7.04 0.27 -27.54
N GLY A 339 -7.00 -0.37 -26.36
CA GLY A 339 -8.09 -0.38 -25.39
C GLY A 339 -8.41 1.00 -24.85
N PHE A 340 -7.41 1.78 -24.46
CA PHE A 340 -7.59 3.17 -24.02
C PHE A 340 -8.19 4.05 -25.15
N ILE A 341 -7.73 3.90 -26.39
CA ILE A 341 -8.29 4.62 -27.53
C ILE A 341 -9.73 4.21 -27.78
N LEU A 342 -10.04 2.91 -27.72
CA LEU A 342 -11.39 2.39 -27.93
C LEU A 342 -12.36 2.94 -26.89
N LEU A 343 -12.00 2.90 -25.60
CA LEU A 343 -12.80 3.44 -24.50
C LEU A 343 -13.03 4.94 -24.65
N SER A 344 -11.98 5.72 -24.94
CA SER A 344 -12.06 7.17 -25.12
C SER A 344 -12.96 7.58 -26.30
N LYS A 345 -12.97 6.80 -27.39
CA LYS A 345 -13.82 7.05 -28.56
C LYS A 345 -15.28 6.60 -28.37
N THR A 346 -15.48 5.58 -27.55
CA THR A 346 -16.81 4.99 -27.32
C THR A 346 -17.62 5.75 -26.28
N ASP A 347 -16.94 6.31 -25.28
CA ASP A 347 -17.59 6.99 -24.17
C ASP A 347 -16.79 8.25 -23.77
N SER A 348 -17.35 9.43 -24.01
CA SER A 348 -16.73 10.72 -23.64
C SER A 348 -16.54 10.90 -22.14
N ASN A 349 -17.19 10.08 -21.32
CA ASN A 349 -17.06 10.05 -19.86
C ASN A 349 -16.09 8.95 -19.39
N ALA A 350 -15.50 8.17 -20.31
CA ALA A 350 -14.41 7.30 -19.97
C ALA A 350 -13.32 8.11 -19.23
N PHE A 351 -12.78 7.55 -18.17
CA PHE A 351 -11.77 8.15 -17.29
C PHE A 351 -12.20 9.37 -16.46
N LYS A 352 -13.48 9.77 -16.50
CA LYS A 352 -14.04 10.76 -15.57
C LYS A 352 -14.56 10.04 -14.33
N LEU A 353 -13.85 10.16 -13.23
CA LEU A 353 -14.29 9.65 -11.95
C LEU A 353 -14.95 10.79 -11.15
N SER A 354 -16.00 10.48 -10.39
CA SER A 354 -16.57 11.46 -9.49
C SER A 354 -15.56 11.81 -8.40
N SER A 355 -15.21 13.08 -8.34
CA SER A 355 -14.23 13.62 -7.39
C SER A 355 -14.92 14.55 -6.38
N GLU A 356 -16.18 14.27 -6.01
CA GLU A 356 -16.85 15.07 -5.01
C GLU A 356 -16.01 15.15 -3.73
N ARG A 357 -15.43 16.31 -3.49
CA ARG A 357 -14.75 16.63 -2.24
C ARG A 357 -15.82 16.85 -1.19
N SER A 358 -16.02 15.86 -0.37
CA SER A 358 -16.79 16.04 0.87
C SER A 358 -15.99 16.95 1.81
N GLU A 359 -16.65 17.89 2.50
CA GLU A 359 -16.02 18.83 3.44
C GLU A 359 -15.20 18.19 4.57
N ASN A 360 -15.34 16.89 4.81
CA ASN A 360 -14.67 16.15 5.89
C ASN A 360 -13.81 14.99 5.38
N THR A 361 -13.23 15.10 4.18
CA THR A 361 -12.46 14.01 3.57
C THR A 361 -11.27 13.60 4.45
N GLU A 362 -10.54 14.55 5.02
CA GLU A 362 -9.37 14.28 5.87
C GLU A 362 -9.76 13.51 7.14
N GLU A 363 -10.82 13.90 7.82
CA GLU A 363 -11.34 13.24 9.03
C GLU A 363 -11.82 11.82 8.72
N ARG A 364 -12.41 11.60 7.53
CA ARG A 364 -12.81 10.26 7.08
C ARG A 364 -11.60 9.36 6.84
N PHE A 365 -10.55 9.85 6.16
CA PHE A 365 -9.32 9.10 5.98
C PHE A 365 -8.65 8.79 7.33
N LYS A 366 -8.51 9.77 8.21
CA LYS A 366 -7.97 9.57 9.56
C LYS A 366 -8.79 8.55 10.36
N GLY A 367 -10.11 8.60 10.27
CA GLY A 367 -10.98 7.63 10.92
C GLY A 367 -10.80 6.23 10.35
N PHE A 368 -10.79 6.07 9.05
CA PHE A 368 -10.66 4.78 8.37
C PHE A 368 -9.31 4.10 8.66
N PHE A 369 -8.20 4.78 8.38
CA PHE A 369 -6.86 4.23 8.59
C PHE A 369 -6.44 4.20 10.06
N GLY A 370 -7.05 5.01 10.92
CA GLY A 370 -6.84 4.99 12.38
C GLY A 370 -7.69 3.97 13.13
N SER A 371 -8.49 3.14 12.44
CA SER A 371 -9.25 2.06 13.07
C SER A 371 -8.34 0.91 13.51
N GLY A 372 -8.71 0.20 14.59
CA GLY A 372 -7.87 -0.81 15.20
C GLY A 372 -7.55 -1.98 14.26
N TRP A 373 -8.56 -2.49 13.57
CA TRP A 373 -8.38 -3.61 12.64
C TRP A 373 -7.65 -3.22 11.35
N MET A 374 -7.79 -1.97 10.86
CA MET A 374 -7.03 -1.52 9.71
C MET A 374 -5.54 -1.35 10.05
N ILE A 375 -5.22 -0.82 11.24
CA ILE A 375 -3.84 -0.74 11.73
C ILE A 375 -3.25 -2.15 11.87
N ALA A 376 -3.99 -3.07 12.49
CA ALA A 376 -3.57 -4.46 12.64
C ALA A 376 -3.31 -5.13 11.28
N PHE A 377 -4.18 -4.91 10.29
CA PHE A 377 -3.98 -5.42 8.93
C PHE A 377 -2.69 -4.90 8.29
N ILE A 378 -2.43 -3.59 8.38
CA ILE A 378 -1.22 -2.99 7.82
C ILE A 378 0.03 -3.59 8.49
N ILE A 379 0.02 -3.73 9.82
CA ILE A 379 1.12 -4.34 10.56
C ILE A 379 1.32 -5.81 10.15
N LEU A 380 0.25 -6.59 10.08
CA LEU A 380 0.32 -8.00 9.66
C LEU A 380 0.85 -8.15 8.23
N SER A 381 0.41 -7.27 7.31
CA SER A 381 0.91 -7.28 5.94
C SER A 381 2.42 -6.96 5.88
N ILE A 382 2.89 -5.99 6.66
CA ILE A 382 4.33 -5.67 6.75
C ILE A 382 5.10 -6.87 7.33
N VAL A 383 4.63 -7.44 8.44
CA VAL A 383 5.28 -8.60 9.06
C VAL A 383 5.32 -9.78 8.10
N GLN A 384 4.22 -10.08 7.42
CA GLN A 384 4.15 -11.14 6.40
C GLN A 384 5.16 -10.90 5.27
N THR A 385 5.24 -9.66 4.78
CA THR A 385 6.18 -9.29 3.71
C THR A 385 7.63 -9.48 4.15
N LEU A 386 7.98 -9.09 5.37
CA LEU A 386 9.32 -9.26 5.92
C LEU A 386 9.67 -10.73 6.18
N LEU A 387 8.69 -11.55 6.58
CA LEU A 387 8.86 -13.01 6.75
C LEU A 387 9.10 -13.69 5.40
N VAL A 388 8.29 -13.37 4.37
CA VAL A 388 8.45 -13.95 3.03
C VAL A 388 9.81 -13.56 2.42
N GLN A 389 10.28 -12.35 2.70
CA GLN A 389 11.56 -11.85 2.22
C GLN A 389 12.77 -12.37 3.02
N GLY A 390 12.57 -13.18 4.07
CA GLY A 390 13.62 -13.72 4.92
C GLY A 390 14.28 -12.73 5.88
N ILE A 391 13.80 -11.49 5.96
CA ILE A 391 14.44 -10.42 6.75
C ILE A 391 14.30 -10.66 8.26
N ILE A 392 13.26 -11.33 8.73
CA ILE A 392 12.98 -11.55 10.16
C ILE A 392 13.46 -12.93 10.64
N THR A 393 13.80 -13.83 9.74
CA THR A 393 14.17 -15.23 10.08
C THR A 393 15.66 -15.44 10.30
N GLU A 394 16.49 -14.43 10.10
CA GLU A 394 17.90 -14.38 10.46
C GLU A 394 18.10 -13.68 11.82
#